data_9c44b74b2bfdc490151b2ffd8f232146
#
_entry.id   9c44b74b2bfdc490151b2ffd8f232146
#
_cell.length_a   1.000
_cell.length_b   1.000
_cell.length_c   1.000
_cell.angle_alpha   90.00
_cell.angle_beta   90.00
_cell.angle_gamma   90.00
#
_symmetry.space_group_name_H-M   'P 1'
#
loop_
_entity.id
_entity.type
_entity.pdbx_description
1 polymer ?
#
loop_
_entity_poly.entity_id
_entity_poly.type
_entity_poly.pdbx_seq_one_letter_code
_entity_poly.pdbx_strand_id
1 'polypeptide(L)'
;MFNPNILRTLLENHRRLRLCAVIMAAIAILMVSGAIIWTHGSPRPVTGTTGQNSSDDGGQDAPASSLPAVMDPRAEAPAEATNPEEGARVSDAPPEAVRSDEPAVHDNPTPVDSGRDNAVRAAVEPLVSPYGDGVAVVYTPVDAPDGGFAINGDERMRSASMIKTLIMATLLQHEADGSISLGDSYTIRESDIVGGTGSVQSMGAGTRLSLSRLAELMISQSDNVATNVLIDRLGMGTVNDEGARLGLGQTVLARKMMDTAAAAAGRENYTSASDQARILRLVASGDLVSPEASQAALAWLKEQEDSEGIAQGVPSGTVVAHKTGTLDSVRHDGAIVYGKRPYVLVIMTHGMSDGAANSLMARVSRTVWDAT
;
A
#
# COMPACT_ATOMS: atom_id res chain seq x y z
N MET A 1 33.98 38.27 -19.72
CA MET A 1 33.22 38.57 -18.50
C MET A 1 32.91 37.26 -17.78
N PHE A 2 33.56 36.98 -16.67
CA PHE A 2 33.33 35.77 -15.88
C PHE A 2 32.05 35.94 -15.06
N ASN A 3 31.14 34.93 -15.12
CA ASN A 3 29.88 34.98 -14.40
C ASN A 3 30.10 34.58 -12.92
N PRO A 4 29.92 35.49 -11.95
CA PRO A 4 30.22 35.27 -10.53
C PRO A 4 29.33 34.19 -9.90
N ASN A 5 28.19 33.84 -10.50
CA ASN A 5 27.29 32.83 -10.00
C ASN A 5 27.82 31.39 -10.19
N ILE A 6 28.64 31.16 -11.22
CA ILE A 6 29.26 29.84 -11.43
C ILE A 6 30.29 29.52 -10.35
N LEU A 7 31.06 30.51 -9.95
CA LEU A 7 32.10 30.36 -8.90
C LEU A 7 31.46 30.06 -7.52
N ARG A 8 30.31 30.66 -7.24
CA ARG A 8 29.58 30.46 -5.98
C ARG A 8 29.00 29.04 -5.93
N THR A 9 28.42 28.54 -7.00
CA THR A 9 27.87 27.18 -7.11
C THR A 9 28.97 26.11 -6.97
N LEU A 10 30.16 26.35 -7.57
CA LEU A 10 31.28 25.43 -7.46
C LEU A 10 31.86 25.39 -6.01
N LEU A 11 31.91 26.53 -5.31
CA LEU A 11 32.35 26.60 -3.92
C LEU A 11 31.38 25.94 -2.95
N GLU A 12 30.06 26.08 -3.18
CA GLU A 12 29.03 25.41 -2.37
C GLU A 12 29.04 23.89 -2.57
N ASN A 13 29.23 23.41 -3.79
CA ASN A 13 29.36 21.95 -4.08
C ASN A 13 30.65 21.38 -3.46
N HIS A 14 31.76 22.11 -3.48
CA HIS A 14 33.00 21.67 -2.79
C HIS A 14 32.86 21.61 -1.27
N ARG A 15 32.09 22.53 -0.66
CA ARG A 15 31.79 22.47 0.78
C ARG A 15 30.91 21.27 1.14
N ARG A 16 29.88 20.94 0.33
CA ARG A 16 29.04 19.78 0.53
C ARG A 16 29.81 18.46 0.39
N LEU A 17 30.67 18.33 -0.61
CA LEU A 17 31.54 17.16 -0.79
C LEU A 17 32.51 16.95 0.39
N ARG A 18 33.09 18.02 0.93
CA ARG A 18 33.95 17.91 2.11
C ARG A 18 33.19 17.52 3.37
N LEU A 19 31.96 18.03 3.56
CA LEU A 19 31.09 17.65 4.68
C LEU A 19 30.70 16.18 4.61
N CYS A 20 30.33 15.66 3.44
CA CYS A 20 30.03 14.25 3.23
C CYS A 20 31.25 13.35 3.52
N ALA A 21 32.46 13.76 3.09
CA ALA A 21 33.69 13.00 3.35
C ALA A 21 34.01 12.91 4.84
N VAL A 22 33.79 14.00 5.60
CA VAL A 22 34.01 14.04 7.06
C VAL A 22 32.99 13.17 7.79
N ILE A 23 31.73 13.17 7.36
CA ILE A 23 30.67 12.31 7.94
C ILE A 23 30.97 10.83 7.67
N MET A 24 31.39 10.48 6.45
CA MET A 24 31.77 9.10 6.11
C MET A 24 32.99 8.62 6.91
N ALA A 25 33.98 9.48 7.13
CA ALA A 25 35.14 9.17 7.97
C ALA A 25 34.75 8.95 9.44
N ALA A 26 33.81 9.74 9.98
CA ALA A 26 33.30 9.59 11.34
C ALA A 26 32.51 8.28 11.53
N ILE A 27 31.71 7.88 10.54
CA ILE A 27 30.98 6.61 10.55
C ILE A 27 31.95 5.43 10.49
N ALA A 28 33.02 5.49 9.67
CA ALA A 28 34.01 4.45 9.60
C ALA A 28 34.78 4.26 10.93
N ILE A 29 35.08 5.35 11.66
CA ILE A 29 35.72 5.30 12.97
C ILE A 29 34.78 4.67 14.02
N LEU A 30 33.49 4.97 14.00
CA LEU A 30 32.48 4.37 14.89
C LEU A 30 32.32 2.87 14.65
N MET A 31 32.35 2.42 13.39
CA MET A 31 32.26 1.00 13.04
C MET A 31 33.48 0.20 13.51
N VAL A 32 34.70 0.77 13.43
CA VAL A 32 35.91 0.11 13.90
C VAL A 32 35.93 0.04 15.44
N SER A 33 35.45 1.08 16.13
CA SER A 33 35.37 1.12 17.59
C SER A 33 34.32 0.13 18.16
N GLY A 34 33.21 -0.09 17.45
CA GLY A 34 32.20 -1.07 17.80
C GLY A 34 32.68 -2.53 17.67
N ALA A 35 33.53 -2.83 16.69
CA ALA A 35 34.09 -4.16 16.49
C ALA A 35 35.10 -4.57 17.59
N ILE A 36 35.78 -3.63 18.23
CA ILE A 36 36.77 -3.92 19.28
C ILE A 36 36.11 -4.27 20.62
N ILE A 37 34.89 -3.78 20.87
CA ILE A 37 34.17 -4.08 22.12
C ILE A 37 33.55 -5.49 22.12
N TRP A 38 33.34 -6.10 20.95
CA TRP A 38 32.68 -7.42 20.82
C TRP A 38 33.64 -8.62 20.96
N THR A 39 34.94 -8.42 20.98
CA THR A 39 35.93 -9.52 21.06
C THR A 39 36.40 -9.90 22.46
N HIS A 40 35.89 -9.26 23.53
CA HIS A 40 36.38 -9.49 24.91
C HIS A 40 35.35 -10.00 25.92
N GLY A 41 34.25 -10.63 25.48
CA GLY A 41 33.22 -11.15 26.38
C GLY A 41 32.73 -12.56 26.04
N SER A 42 33.60 -13.60 26.22
CA SER A 42 33.12 -14.99 26.26
C SER A 42 33.14 -15.51 27.71
N PRO A 43 32.02 -15.98 28.28
CA PRO A 43 32.03 -16.66 29.57
C PRO A 43 32.51 -18.12 29.40
N ARG A 44 33.40 -18.55 30.32
CA ARG A 44 33.88 -19.91 30.45
C ARG A 44 32.80 -20.84 31.00
N PRO A 45 32.78 -22.16 30.61
CA PRO A 45 31.87 -23.12 31.20
C PRO A 45 32.34 -23.56 32.61
N VAL A 46 31.43 -23.62 33.55
CA VAL A 46 31.66 -24.22 34.89
C VAL A 46 31.21 -25.66 34.82
N THR A 47 32.19 -26.57 35.04
CA THR A 47 32.00 -28.01 35.34
C THR A 47 31.88 -28.21 36.85
N GLY A 48 31.02 -29.11 37.30
CA GLY A 48 31.00 -29.64 38.68
C GLY A 48 29.65 -30.22 39.02
N THR A 49 29.44 -31.44 38.89
CA THR A 49 29.58 -32.60 39.80
C THR A 49 28.31 -32.94 40.57
N THR A 50 27.78 -34.08 40.19
CA THR A 50 26.93 -35.07 40.91
C THR A 50 26.60 -34.89 42.38
N GLY A 51 25.33 -35.13 42.78
CA GLY A 51 24.88 -35.47 44.12
C GLY A 51 23.44 -35.97 44.11
N GLN A 52 23.26 -37.26 44.22
CA GLN A 52 21.99 -37.97 44.50
C GLN A 52 21.50 -37.71 45.91
N ASN A 53 20.18 -37.65 46.12
CA ASN A 53 19.36 -38.49 46.99
C ASN A 53 17.96 -37.91 47.11
N SER A 54 16.96 -38.62 46.71
CA SER A 54 16.04 -39.60 47.33
C SER A 54 15.04 -39.06 48.35
N SER A 55 13.79 -39.47 48.06
CA SER A 55 12.66 -39.82 48.92
C SER A 55 11.82 -38.65 49.48
N ASP A 56 10.61 -38.72 49.24
CA ASP A 56 9.41 -39.34 49.69
C ASP A 56 8.28 -38.31 49.97
N ASP A 57 7.15 -38.61 49.48
CA ASP A 57 5.85 -38.97 50.07
C ASP A 57 4.80 -37.84 50.33
N GLY A 58 3.55 -38.19 49.96
CA GLY A 58 2.30 -37.70 50.50
C GLY A 58 1.62 -36.59 49.69
N GLY A 59 0.60 -36.77 48.91
CA GLY A 59 -0.67 -37.39 49.18
C GLY A 59 -1.80 -36.36 49.10
N GLN A 60 -2.79 -36.61 48.22
CA GLN A 60 -4.21 -36.26 48.36
C GLN A 60 -4.58 -34.76 48.42
N ASP A 61 -5.55 -34.19 47.72
CA ASP A 61 -6.87 -34.60 47.24
C ASP A 61 -7.43 -33.49 46.33
N ALA A 62 -8.14 -33.91 45.30
CA ALA A 62 -9.10 -33.04 44.60
C ALA A 62 -10.39 -32.98 45.45
N PRO A 63 -11.28 -32.00 45.24
CA PRO A 63 -12.44 -32.37 44.44
C PRO A 63 -12.95 -31.32 43.47
N ALA A 64 -13.60 -31.87 42.46
CA ALA A 64 -14.46 -31.27 41.48
C ALA A 64 -15.72 -30.63 42.11
N SER A 65 -16.27 -29.66 41.42
CA SER A 65 -17.71 -29.35 41.31
C SER A 65 -17.86 -27.98 40.69
N SER A 66 -18.65 -27.64 39.75
CA SER A 66 -19.81 -28.16 39.04
C SER A 66 -20.31 -26.98 38.20
N LEU A 67 -20.60 -27.23 36.95
CA LEU A 67 -21.43 -26.38 36.09
C LEU A 67 -22.87 -26.33 36.64
N PRO A 68 -23.65 -25.32 36.29
CA PRO A 68 -24.99 -25.62 35.83
C PRO A 68 -25.33 -25.02 34.47
N ALA A 69 -26.22 -25.75 33.89
CA ALA A 69 -26.76 -25.71 32.54
C ALA A 69 -27.80 -24.62 32.31
N VAL A 70 -27.88 -24.25 31.04
CA VAL A 70 -29.08 -24.08 30.20
C VAL A 70 -30.34 -23.49 30.83
N MET A 71 -30.82 -22.35 30.25
CA MET A 71 -32.24 -22.13 30.04
C MET A 71 -32.47 -21.24 28.80
N ASP A 72 -33.07 -21.83 27.79
CA ASP A 72 -33.89 -21.21 26.76
C ASP A 72 -35.30 -21.05 27.32
N PRO A 73 -36.03 -19.98 26.99
CA PRO A 73 -37.38 -20.17 26.54
C PRO A 73 -37.78 -19.34 25.33
N ARG A 74 -38.33 -20.04 24.38
CA ARG A 74 -39.27 -19.64 23.35
C ARG A 74 -40.57 -19.09 23.94
N ALA A 75 -41.30 -18.38 22.98
CA ALA A 75 -42.72 -18.03 22.92
C ALA A 75 -43.03 -16.59 23.34
N GLU A 76 -43.81 -15.76 22.68
CA GLU A 76 -44.91 -15.94 21.73
C GLU A 76 -45.22 -14.54 21.13
N ALA A 77 -45.67 -14.49 19.89
CA ALA A 77 -46.43 -13.36 19.36
C ALA A 77 -47.95 -13.53 19.71
N PRO A 78 -48.76 -12.48 19.71
CA PRO A 78 -49.84 -12.39 18.75
C PRO A 78 -50.13 -10.95 18.21
N ALA A 79 -50.40 -10.82 16.93
CA ALA A 79 -51.67 -10.77 16.22
C ALA A 79 -52.42 -9.41 16.22
N GLU A 80 -52.51 -8.85 15.01
CA GLU A 80 -53.69 -8.26 14.33
C GLU A 80 -54.50 -7.14 14.99
N ALA A 81 -54.65 -6.03 14.22
CA ALA A 81 -55.97 -5.62 13.68
C ALA A 81 -55.92 -4.31 12.86
N THR A 82 -56.30 -4.45 11.59
CA THR A 82 -57.34 -3.74 10.83
C THR A 82 -57.14 -2.31 10.40
N ASN A 83 -57.10 -2.14 9.08
CA ASN A 83 -57.58 -1.02 8.26
C ASN A 83 -59.12 -0.80 8.46
N PRO A 84 -59.72 0.39 8.22
CA PRO A 84 -60.13 0.73 6.86
C PRO A 84 -60.27 2.23 6.48
N GLU A 85 -60.38 2.42 5.16
CA GLU A 85 -61.20 3.39 4.37
C GLU A 85 -60.70 4.81 4.21
N GLU A 86 -60.41 5.20 3.00
CA GLU A 86 -61.23 5.69 1.85
C GLU A 86 -61.55 7.18 1.89
N GLY A 87 -61.11 7.92 0.88
CA GLY A 87 -61.73 9.17 0.55
C GLY A 87 -60.90 10.19 -0.22
N ALA A 88 -61.26 10.32 -1.50
CA ALA A 88 -61.23 11.54 -2.31
C ALA A 88 -60.02 11.84 -3.20
N ARG A 89 -60.24 11.59 -4.47
CA ARG A 89 -59.56 12.13 -5.66
C ARG A 89 -59.69 13.67 -5.70
N VAL A 90 -58.56 14.35 -5.91
CA VAL A 90 -58.54 15.64 -6.64
C VAL A 90 -57.40 15.55 -7.66
N SER A 91 -57.77 15.70 -8.90
CA SER A 91 -56.96 15.85 -10.08
C SER A 91 -56.36 17.26 -10.09
N ASP A 92 -55.03 17.36 -10.16
CA ASP A 92 -54.39 18.56 -10.73
C ASP A 92 -53.10 18.14 -11.44
N ALA A 93 -53.08 18.38 -12.73
CA ALA A 93 -51.94 18.15 -13.60
C ALA A 93 -50.85 19.20 -13.32
N PRO A 94 -49.56 18.80 -13.31
CA PRO A 94 -48.48 19.77 -13.24
C PRO A 94 -48.21 20.40 -14.62
N PRO A 95 -47.69 21.63 -14.67
CA PRO A 95 -47.42 22.33 -15.91
C PRO A 95 -46.22 21.72 -16.64
N GLU A 96 -46.31 21.73 -17.96
CA GLU A 96 -45.26 21.33 -18.93
C GLU A 96 -43.92 21.96 -18.59
N ALA A 97 -42.93 21.10 -18.25
CA ALA A 97 -41.54 21.47 -18.18
C ALA A 97 -40.98 21.67 -19.59
N VAL A 98 -40.55 22.91 -19.84
CA VAL A 98 -39.78 23.29 -21.01
C VAL A 98 -38.56 22.37 -21.15
N ARG A 99 -38.49 21.58 -22.21
CA ARG A 99 -37.30 20.82 -22.60
C ARG A 99 -36.24 21.80 -23.05
N SER A 100 -35.21 21.99 -22.27
CA SER A 100 -33.93 22.50 -22.73
C SER A 100 -33.22 21.38 -23.49
N ASP A 101 -33.12 21.51 -24.80
CA ASP A 101 -32.25 20.69 -25.63
C ASP A 101 -30.76 21.06 -25.35
N GLU A 102 -30.19 20.52 -24.30
CA GLU A 102 -28.74 20.38 -24.19
C GLU A 102 -28.36 19.04 -24.83
N PRO A 103 -27.43 19.03 -25.80
CA PRO A 103 -26.95 17.79 -26.37
C PRO A 103 -26.22 17.01 -25.27
N ALA A 104 -26.76 15.84 -24.92
CA ALA A 104 -26.06 14.85 -24.13
C ALA A 104 -24.75 14.53 -24.85
N VAL A 105 -23.64 14.95 -24.30
CA VAL A 105 -22.30 14.48 -24.70
C VAL A 105 -22.27 13.01 -24.31
N HIS A 106 -22.63 12.14 -25.24
CA HIS A 106 -22.29 10.72 -25.14
C HIS A 106 -20.79 10.65 -25.36
N ASP A 107 -20.03 10.59 -24.28
CA ASP A 107 -18.67 10.09 -24.32
C ASP A 107 -18.72 8.65 -24.83
N ASN A 108 -18.56 8.50 -26.15
CA ASN A 108 -18.27 7.20 -26.74
C ASN A 108 -16.91 6.77 -26.17
N PRO A 109 -16.80 5.62 -25.52
CA PRO A 109 -15.50 5.12 -25.08
C PRO A 109 -14.55 5.08 -26.29
N THR A 110 -13.36 5.65 -26.10
CA THR A 110 -12.32 5.61 -27.13
C THR A 110 -12.11 4.16 -27.55
N PRO A 111 -12.14 3.83 -28.85
CA PRO A 111 -11.94 2.45 -29.29
C PRO A 111 -10.63 1.90 -28.72
N VAL A 112 -10.66 0.69 -28.18
CA VAL A 112 -9.46 -0.03 -27.72
C VAL A 112 -8.49 -0.14 -28.90
N ASP A 113 -7.30 0.47 -28.77
CA ASP A 113 -6.24 0.38 -29.77
C ASP A 113 -5.45 -0.93 -29.58
N SER A 114 -6.10 -2.05 -29.89
CA SER A 114 -5.52 -3.38 -29.73
C SER A 114 -4.21 -3.57 -30.52
N GLY A 115 -4.01 -2.81 -31.59
CA GLY A 115 -2.76 -2.84 -32.36
C GLY A 115 -1.59 -2.26 -31.59
N ARG A 116 -1.80 -1.14 -30.89
CA ARG A 116 -0.76 -0.50 -30.05
C ARG A 116 -0.49 -1.35 -28.80
N ASP A 117 -1.51 -1.80 -28.11
CA ASP A 117 -1.35 -2.61 -26.89
C ASP A 117 -0.58 -3.90 -27.20
N ASN A 118 -0.84 -4.54 -28.32
CA ASN A 118 -0.08 -5.69 -28.80
C ASN A 118 1.37 -5.33 -29.13
N ALA A 119 1.63 -4.16 -29.70
CA ALA A 119 3.00 -3.70 -29.98
C ALA A 119 3.78 -3.42 -28.68
N VAL A 120 3.14 -2.78 -27.68
CA VAL A 120 3.74 -2.57 -26.36
C VAL A 120 4.03 -3.92 -25.69
N ARG A 121 3.07 -4.85 -25.69
CA ARG A 121 3.26 -6.21 -25.16
C ARG A 121 4.43 -6.92 -25.82
N ALA A 122 4.48 -6.93 -27.15
CA ALA A 122 5.55 -7.60 -27.91
C ALA A 122 6.94 -7.01 -27.61
N ALA A 123 7.02 -5.72 -27.29
CA ALA A 123 8.27 -5.07 -26.91
C ALA A 123 8.67 -5.38 -25.45
N VAL A 124 7.70 -5.56 -24.52
CA VAL A 124 7.93 -5.84 -23.11
C VAL A 124 8.20 -7.32 -22.84
N GLU A 125 7.49 -8.22 -23.50
CA GLU A 125 7.53 -9.65 -23.24
C GLU A 125 8.94 -10.27 -23.28
N PRO A 126 9.84 -9.91 -24.21
CA PRO A 126 11.23 -10.41 -24.23
C PRO A 126 12.06 -9.96 -23.01
N LEU A 127 11.69 -8.84 -22.37
CA LEU A 127 12.39 -8.35 -21.18
C LEU A 127 12.03 -9.13 -19.93
N VAL A 128 10.79 -9.67 -19.85
CA VAL A 128 10.25 -10.31 -18.65
C VAL A 128 10.17 -11.82 -18.74
N SER A 129 10.00 -12.39 -19.93
CA SER A 129 9.89 -13.85 -20.13
C SER A 129 11.04 -14.68 -19.56
N PRO A 130 12.31 -14.20 -19.49
CA PRO A 130 13.39 -14.98 -18.87
C PRO A 130 13.20 -15.23 -17.37
N TYR A 131 12.31 -14.52 -16.71
CA TYR A 131 12.08 -14.61 -15.26
C TYR A 131 10.87 -15.48 -14.89
N GLY A 132 10.12 -15.99 -15.88
CA GLY A 132 8.95 -16.84 -15.65
C GLY A 132 7.89 -16.16 -14.78
N ASP A 133 7.43 -16.84 -13.72
CA ASP A 133 6.50 -16.34 -12.72
C ASP A 133 7.11 -15.33 -11.72
N GLY A 134 8.44 -15.22 -11.72
CA GLY A 134 9.18 -14.25 -10.89
C GLY A 134 8.89 -12.78 -11.24
N VAL A 135 8.25 -12.49 -12.37
CA VAL A 135 7.91 -11.13 -12.80
C VAL A 135 6.48 -11.08 -13.33
N ALA A 136 5.70 -10.13 -12.81
CA ALA A 136 4.37 -9.79 -13.31
C ALA A 136 4.37 -8.35 -13.84
N VAL A 137 3.71 -8.12 -14.97
CA VAL A 137 3.54 -6.80 -15.57
C VAL A 137 2.09 -6.61 -16.02
N VAL A 138 1.49 -5.49 -15.63
CA VAL A 138 0.19 -5.04 -16.14
C VAL A 138 0.34 -3.62 -16.67
N TYR A 139 -0.10 -3.42 -17.89
CA TYR A 139 -0.20 -2.13 -18.56
C TYR A 139 -1.65 -1.88 -18.95
N THR A 140 -2.19 -0.71 -18.63
CA THR A 140 -3.55 -0.29 -18.99
C THR A 140 -3.57 1.19 -19.36
N PRO A 141 -3.99 1.58 -20.57
CA PRO A 141 -4.23 2.98 -20.91
C PRO A 141 -5.35 3.56 -20.04
N VAL A 142 -5.21 4.81 -19.59
CA VAL A 142 -6.26 5.46 -18.77
C VAL A 142 -7.49 5.79 -19.62
N ASP A 143 -7.27 6.19 -20.87
CA ASP A 143 -8.33 6.55 -21.84
C ASP A 143 -9.02 5.34 -22.51
N ALA A 144 -8.51 4.11 -22.28
CA ALA A 144 -9.06 2.88 -22.80
C ALA A 144 -8.95 1.76 -21.72
N PRO A 145 -9.79 1.79 -20.66
CA PRO A 145 -9.64 0.92 -19.49
C PRO A 145 -9.82 -0.57 -19.79
N ASP A 146 -10.44 -0.92 -20.90
CA ASP A 146 -10.60 -2.30 -21.38
C ASP A 146 -9.43 -2.76 -22.28
N GLY A 147 -8.48 -1.85 -22.57
CA GLY A 147 -7.25 -2.10 -23.31
C GLY A 147 -6.09 -2.51 -22.41
N GLY A 148 -4.93 -2.66 -23.05
CA GLY A 148 -3.69 -3.02 -22.37
C GLY A 148 -3.38 -4.52 -22.42
N PHE A 149 -2.50 -4.95 -21.51
CA PHE A 149 -2.13 -6.37 -21.37
C PHE A 149 -1.69 -6.71 -19.97
N ALA A 150 -1.72 -8.00 -19.66
CA ALA A 150 -1.14 -8.58 -18.46
C ALA A 150 -0.19 -9.73 -18.84
N ILE A 151 0.94 -9.79 -18.13
CA ILE A 151 1.88 -10.93 -18.11
C ILE A 151 1.96 -11.34 -16.65
N ASN A 152 1.56 -12.56 -16.31
CA ASN A 152 1.45 -13.08 -14.94
C ASN A 152 0.63 -12.15 -14.01
N GLY A 153 -0.34 -11.40 -14.57
CA GLY A 153 -1.02 -10.32 -13.85
C GLY A 153 -1.70 -10.77 -12.56
N ASP A 154 -2.26 -11.97 -12.54
CA ASP A 154 -2.99 -12.53 -11.39
C ASP A 154 -2.10 -13.39 -10.48
N GLU A 155 -0.78 -13.44 -10.75
CA GLU A 155 0.16 -14.16 -9.87
C GLU A 155 0.14 -13.52 -8.48
N ARG A 156 -0.11 -14.38 -7.47
CA ARG A 156 -0.20 -13.96 -6.08
C ARG A 156 1.17 -13.83 -5.46
N MET A 157 1.61 -12.61 -5.22
CA MET A 157 2.91 -12.29 -4.63
C MET A 157 2.76 -11.69 -3.23
N ARG A 158 3.80 -11.83 -2.37
CA ARG A 158 3.86 -11.09 -1.10
C ARG A 158 3.78 -9.60 -1.42
N SER A 159 2.80 -8.90 -0.83
CA SER A 159 2.49 -7.53 -1.24
C SER A 159 3.56 -6.51 -0.88
N ALA A 160 4.42 -6.81 0.09
CA ALA A 160 5.26 -5.77 0.70
C ALA A 160 4.39 -4.53 1.06
N SER A 161 4.88 -3.32 0.77
CA SER A 161 4.13 -2.08 1.02
C SER A 161 3.07 -1.75 -0.04
N MET A 162 2.87 -2.60 -1.06
CA MET A 162 1.76 -2.40 -2.01
C MET A 162 0.39 -2.55 -1.35
N ILE A 163 0.28 -3.29 -0.25
CA ILE A 163 -0.97 -3.42 0.53
C ILE A 163 -1.52 -2.04 1.01
N LYS A 164 -0.66 -1.04 1.12
CA LYS A 164 -1.01 0.31 1.58
C LYS A 164 -1.96 1.04 0.61
N THR A 165 -1.99 0.64 -0.65
CA THR A 165 -2.97 1.17 -1.63
C THR A 165 -4.40 0.74 -1.28
N LEU A 166 -4.61 -0.48 -0.81
CA LEU A 166 -5.91 -0.93 -0.34
C LEU A 166 -6.30 -0.25 0.98
N ILE A 167 -5.36 -0.07 1.91
CA ILE A 167 -5.61 0.67 3.16
C ILE A 167 -6.00 2.13 2.85
N MET A 168 -5.34 2.77 1.90
CA MET A 168 -5.68 4.10 1.39
C MET A 168 -7.11 4.13 0.81
N ALA A 169 -7.46 3.18 -0.05
CA ALA A 169 -8.80 3.10 -0.63
C ALA A 169 -9.88 2.94 0.45
N THR A 170 -9.63 2.07 1.45
CA THR A 170 -10.53 1.85 2.58
C THR A 170 -10.72 3.12 3.42
N LEU A 171 -9.63 3.84 3.71
CA LEU A 171 -9.69 5.09 4.47
C LEU A 171 -10.56 6.13 3.75
N LEU A 172 -10.36 6.28 2.43
CA LEU A 172 -11.13 7.20 1.60
C LEU A 172 -12.60 6.80 1.49
N GLN A 173 -12.91 5.49 1.46
CA GLN A 173 -14.30 5.01 1.52
C GLN A 173 -14.97 5.43 2.83
N HIS A 174 -14.27 5.28 3.96
CA HIS A 174 -14.80 5.66 5.28
C HIS A 174 -14.89 7.17 5.49
N GLU A 175 -14.07 7.97 4.82
CA GLU A 175 -14.23 9.42 4.76
C GLU A 175 -15.51 9.78 3.99
N ALA A 176 -15.72 9.15 2.83
CA ALA A 176 -16.87 9.44 1.97
C ALA A 176 -18.21 9.05 2.60
N ASP A 177 -18.26 7.99 3.40
CA ASP A 177 -19.47 7.58 4.14
C ASP A 177 -19.63 8.28 5.49
N GLY A 178 -18.68 9.14 5.87
CA GLY A 178 -18.72 9.96 7.09
C GLY A 178 -18.43 9.20 8.39
N SER A 179 -17.99 7.95 8.33
CA SER A 179 -17.62 7.15 9.51
C SER A 179 -16.26 7.51 10.09
N ILE A 180 -15.39 8.13 9.29
CA ILE A 180 -14.09 8.68 9.66
C ILE A 180 -13.97 10.08 9.06
N SER A 181 -13.28 11.01 9.75
CA SER A 181 -12.84 12.26 9.13
C SER A 181 -11.33 12.28 8.95
N LEU A 182 -10.85 12.59 7.75
CA LEU A 182 -9.42 12.77 7.47
C LEU A 182 -8.79 13.90 8.31
N GLY A 183 -9.61 14.84 8.81
CA GLY A 183 -9.21 15.89 9.74
C GLY A 183 -9.04 15.41 11.19
N ASP A 184 -9.54 14.23 11.55
CA ASP A 184 -9.39 13.68 12.89
C ASP A 184 -7.91 13.56 13.25
N SER A 185 -7.59 13.95 14.49
CA SER A 185 -6.21 13.87 14.99
C SER A 185 -5.98 12.59 15.77
N TYR A 186 -4.83 11.99 15.56
CA TYR A 186 -4.31 10.87 16.34
C TYR A 186 -3.02 11.27 17.06
N THR A 187 -2.87 10.89 18.33
CA THR A 187 -1.63 11.06 19.08
C THR A 187 -0.87 9.74 19.09
N ILE A 188 0.32 9.72 18.51
CA ILE A 188 1.19 8.54 18.43
C ILE A 188 1.52 8.06 19.84
N ARG A 189 1.32 6.78 20.13
CA ARG A 189 1.61 6.12 21.41
C ARG A 189 2.97 5.43 21.31
N GLU A 190 3.58 5.16 22.44
CA GLU A 190 4.81 4.34 22.49
C GLU A 190 4.62 2.95 21.87
N SER A 191 3.43 2.35 22.07
CA SER A 191 3.08 1.05 21.50
C SER A 191 2.90 1.04 19.97
N ASP A 192 2.75 2.20 19.34
CA ASP A 192 2.59 2.31 17.89
C ASP A 192 3.94 2.35 17.16
N ILE A 193 5.03 2.63 17.91
CA ILE A 193 6.36 2.78 17.32
C ILE A 193 6.86 1.41 16.85
N VAL A 194 7.06 1.30 15.56
CA VAL A 194 7.68 0.14 14.90
C VAL A 194 8.80 0.61 13.98
N GLY A 195 9.74 -0.27 13.70
CA GLY A 195 10.87 0.03 12.81
C GLY A 195 10.50 0.01 11.32
N GLY A 196 11.54 0.04 10.50
CA GLY A 196 11.44 0.03 9.04
C GLY A 196 11.36 1.42 8.43
N THR A 197 10.51 1.60 7.41
CA THR A 197 10.42 2.84 6.64
C THR A 197 9.51 3.89 7.29
N GLY A 198 9.77 5.15 6.96
CA GLY A 198 8.97 6.31 7.34
C GLY A 198 9.58 7.17 8.44
N SER A 199 9.04 8.37 8.60
CA SER A 199 9.55 9.40 9.52
C SER A 199 8.83 9.42 10.87
N VAL A 200 7.61 8.84 10.99
CA VAL A 200 6.81 8.93 12.22
C VAL A 200 7.51 8.26 13.42
N GLN A 201 8.25 7.16 13.22
CA GLN A 201 9.06 6.55 14.28
C GLN A 201 10.05 7.55 14.89
N SER A 202 10.66 8.43 14.08
CA SER A 202 11.63 9.45 14.54
C SER A 202 10.95 10.66 15.16
N MET A 203 9.68 10.93 14.85
CA MET A 203 8.90 11.98 15.50
C MET A 203 8.56 11.58 16.95
N GLY A 204 8.40 10.30 17.23
CA GLY A 204 8.22 9.74 18.56
C GLY A 204 6.79 9.81 19.10
N ALA A 205 6.59 9.16 20.24
CA ALA A 205 5.33 9.18 20.99
C ALA A 205 4.99 10.59 21.47
N GLY A 206 3.68 10.89 21.55
CA GLY A 206 3.16 12.23 21.85
C GLY A 206 2.97 13.11 20.63
N THR A 207 3.54 12.77 19.49
CA THR A 207 3.32 13.50 18.22
C THR A 207 1.86 13.38 17.81
N ARG A 208 1.25 14.51 17.43
CA ARG A 208 -0.15 14.57 16.99
C ARG A 208 -0.21 14.82 15.49
N LEU A 209 -0.86 13.91 14.76
CA LEU A 209 -1.02 13.96 13.30
C LEU A 209 -2.49 13.77 12.93
N SER A 210 -2.93 14.40 11.83
CA SER A 210 -4.25 14.10 11.25
C SER A 210 -4.21 12.75 10.52
N LEU A 211 -5.38 12.11 10.34
CA LEU A 211 -5.48 10.89 9.56
C LEU A 211 -5.06 11.12 8.10
N SER A 212 -5.35 12.31 7.54
CA SER A 212 -4.84 12.70 6.21
C SER A 212 -3.31 12.70 6.16
N ARG A 213 -2.65 13.27 7.17
CA ARG A 213 -1.18 13.29 7.23
C ARG A 213 -0.59 11.90 7.42
N LEU A 214 -1.23 11.04 8.20
CA LEU A 214 -0.83 9.63 8.34
C LEU A 214 -0.96 8.91 6.99
N ALA A 215 -2.06 9.11 6.25
CA ALA A 215 -2.25 8.52 4.93
C ALA A 215 -1.20 8.99 3.91
N GLU A 216 -0.92 10.27 3.90
CA GLU A 216 0.14 10.86 3.07
C GLU A 216 1.50 10.21 3.37
N LEU A 217 1.91 10.12 4.64
CA LEU A 217 3.17 9.49 5.03
C LEU A 217 3.20 7.99 4.74
N MET A 218 2.07 7.29 4.93
CA MET A 218 1.92 5.88 4.56
C MET A 218 2.21 5.65 3.06
N ILE A 219 1.76 6.54 2.20
CA ILE A 219 1.94 6.41 0.75
C ILE A 219 3.28 6.96 0.30
N SER A 220 3.62 8.21 0.66
CA SER A 220 4.81 8.90 0.15
C SER A 220 6.12 8.32 0.68
N GLN A 221 6.20 8.05 1.98
CA GLN A 221 7.38 7.50 2.65
C GLN A 221 7.28 6.00 2.95
N SER A 222 6.16 5.39 2.57
CA SER A 222 5.88 4.01 2.99
C SER A 222 5.94 3.81 4.51
N ASP A 223 5.50 4.81 5.31
CA ASP A 223 5.64 4.83 6.77
C ASP A 223 4.88 3.68 7.45
N ASN A 224 5.59 2.88 8.24
CA ASN A 224 5.04 1.69 8.88
C ASN A 224 4.22 2.02 10.13
N VAL A 225 4.63 3.05 10.89
CA VAL A 225 3.88 3.50 12.08
C VAL A 225 2.54 4.08 11.65
N ALA A 226 2.54 4.99 10.66
CA ALA A 226 1.34 5.55 10.08
C ALA A 226 0.40 4.44 9.55
N THR A 227 0.97 3.45 8.86
CA THR A 227 0.21 2.31 8.33
C THR A 227 -0.50 1.53 9.43
N ASN A 228 0.23 1.18 10.51
CA ASN A 228 -0.33 0.39 11.60
C ASN A 228 -1.40 1.15 12.38
N VAL A 229 -1.23 2.46 12.58
CA VAL A 229 -2.27 3.32 13.17
C VAL A 229 -3.54 3.31 12.32
N LEU A 230 -3.42 3.42 11.00
CA LEU A 230 -4.56 3.38 10.10
C LEU A 230 -5.22 1.99 10.06
N ILE A 231 -4.44 0.90 10.10
CA ILE A 231 -4.97 -0.46 10.22
C ILE A 231 -5.77 -0.61 11.52
N ASP A 232 -5.26 -0.09 12.65
CA ASP A 232 -5.96 -0.16 13.94
C ASP A 232 -7.25 0.67 13.93
N ARG A 233 -7.25 1.80 13.23
CA ARG A 233 -8.41 2.66 13.11
C ARG A 233 -9.52 2.05 12.25
N LEU A 234 -9.15 1.38 11.17
CA LEU A 234 -10.07 0.77 10.18
C LEU A 234 -10.49 -0.65 10.59
N GLY A 235 -9.55 -1.44 11.12
CA GLY A 235 -9.67 -2.88 11.30
C GLY A 235 -9.28 -3.67 10.04
N MET A 236 -8.52 -4.75 10.22
CA MET A 236 -8.07 -5.59 9.09
C MET A 236 -9.25 -6.25 8.34
N GLY A 237 -10.32 -6.61 9.05
CA GLY A 237 -11.53 -7.17 8.43
C GLY A 237 -12.14 -6.19 7.42
N THR A 238 -12.37 -4.95 7.84
CA THR A 238 -12.91 -3.88 7.00
C THR A 238 -12.03 -3.59 5.77
N VAL A 239 -10.69 -3.62 5.95
CA VAL A 239 -9.76 -3.46 4.82
C VAL A 239 -9.93 -4.61 3.81
N ASN A 240 -10.07 -5.85 4.27
CA ASN A 240 -10.28 -6.99 3.38
C ASN A 240 -11.67 -6.97 2.72
N ASP A 241 -12.71 -6.54 3.44
CA ASP A 241 -14.07 -6.38 2.89
C ASP A 241 -14.07 -5.35 1.76
N GLU A 242 -13.33 -4.26 1.91
CA GLU A 242 -13.14 -3.26 0.86
C GLU A 242 -12.38 -3.86 -0.34
N GLY A 243 -11.36 -4.68 -0.09
CA GLY A 243 -10.67 -5.43 -1.14
C GLY A 243 -11.62 -6.30 -1.96
N ALA A 244 -12.51 -7.02 -1.29
CA ALA A 244 -13.54 -7.82 -1.94
C ALA A 244 -14.54 -6.95 -2.73
N ARG A 245 -14.98 -5.82 -2.18
CA ARG A 245 -15.86 -4.86 -2.85
C ARG A 245 -15.24 -4.29 -4.12
N LEU A 246 -13.95 -4.00 -4.08
CA LEU A 246 -13.17 -3.55 -5.24
C LEU A 246 -12.85 -4.69 -6.24
N GLY A 247 -13.17 -5.95 -5.92
CA GLY A 247 -12.90 -7.11 -6.76
C GLY A 247 -11.43 -7.49 -6.83
N LEU A 248 -10.67 -7.30 -5.73
CA LEU A 248 -9.25 -7.63 -5.63
C LEU A 248 -9.10 -9.10 -5.20
N GLY A 249 -9.00 -10.00 -6.18
CA GLY A 249 -9.06 -11.44 -5.94
C GLY A 249 -7.85 -12.04 -5.23
N GLN A 250 -6.69 -11.40 -5.31
CA GLN A 250 -5.42 -11.90 -4.75
C GLN A 250 -4.95 -11.08 -3.56
N THR A 251 -5.60 -9.94 -3.26
CA THR A 251 -5.15 -9.01 -2.22
C THR A 251 -5.75 -9.36 -0.87
N VAL A 252 -4.88 -9.52 0.14
CA VAL A 252 -5.27 -9.78 1.52
C VAL A 252 -4.34 -9.09 2.50
N LEU A 253 -4.91 -8.41 3.50
CA LEU A 253 -4.21 -7.88 4.67
C LEU A 253 -4.35 -8.89 5.81
N ALA A 254 -3.27 -9.62 6.13
CA ALA A 254 -3.26 -10.68 7.15
C ALA A 254 -2.41 -10.34 8.38
N ARG A 255 -1.59 -9.30 8.31
CA ARG A 255 -0.73 -8.84 9.40
C ARG A 255 -0.43 -7.35 9.32
N LYS A 256 -0.07 -6.76 10.46
CA LYS A 256 0.49 -5.40 10.51
C LYS A 256 1.91 -5.34 9.93
N MET A 257 2.35 -4.12 9.65
CA MET A 257 3.73 -3.85 9.26
C MET A 257 4.66 -4.21 10.43
N MET A 258 5.81 -4.82 10.11
CA MET A 258 6.83 -5.27 11.07
C MET A 258 6.38 -6.36 12.07
N ASP A 259 5.20 -6.95 11.92
CA ASP A 259 4.79 -8.11 12.72
C ASP A 259 5.48 -9.38 12.21
N THR A 260 6.73 -9.56 12.68
CA THR A 260 7.58 -10.71 12.31
C THR A 260 7.06 -12.01 12.91
N ALA A 261 6.36 -11.97 14.05
CA ALA A 261 5.76 -13.14 14.67
C ALA A 261 4.60 -13.69 13.82
N ALA A 262 3.74 -12.80 13.31
CA ALA A 262 2.68 -13.20 12.40
C ALA A 262 3.27 -13.77 11.08
N ALA A 263 4.30 -13.13 10.52
CA ALA A 263 4.98 -13.62 9.32
C ALA A 263 5.60 -15.01 9.53
N ALA A 264 6.29 -15.23 10.66
CA ALA A 264 6.84 -16.54 11.01
C ALA A 264 5.78 -17.63 11.21
N ALA A 265 4.54 -17.22 11.61
CA ALA A 265 3.38 -18.11 11.71
C ALA A 265 2.64 -18.28 10.36
N GLY A 266 3.22 -17.87 9.23
CA GLY A 266 2.65 -18.02 7.89
C GLY A 266 1.55 -17.02 7.53
N ARG A 267 1.27 -16.02 8.39
CA ARG A 267 0.36 -14.92 8.05
C ARG A 267 1.14 -13.85 7.28
N GLU A 268 0.86 -13.72 5.99
CA GLU A 268 1.55 -12.76 5.12
C GLU A 268 0.52 -11.95 4.32
N ASN A 269 0.89 -10.71 3.99
CA ASN A 269 0.09 -9.85 3.13
C ASN A 269 0.41 -10.18 1.67
N TYR A 270 -0.62 -10.33 0.86
CA TYR A 270 -0.52 -10.68 -0.54
C TYR A 270 -1.24 -9.67 -1.44
N THR A 271 -0.86 -9.63 -2.70
CA THR A 271 -1.55 -8.93 -3.78
C THR A 271 -1.13 -9.50 -5.14
N SER A 272 -1.67 -8.97 -6.22
CA SER A 272 -1.25 -9.24 -7.60
C SER A 272 -1.07 -7.94 -8.38
N ALA A 273 -0.40 -8.03 -9.52
CA ALA A 273 -0.22 -6.86 -10.40
C ALA A 273 -1.56 -6.39 -10.98
N SER A 274 -2.49 -7.31 -11.28
CA SER A 274 -3.85 -6.98 -11.73
C SER A 274 -4.66 -6.24 -10.67
N ASP A 275 -4.59 -6.69 -9.41
CA ASP A 275 -5.29 -6.02 -8.30
C ASP A 275 -4.75 -4.60 -8.08
N GLN A 276 -3.43 -4.43 -8.11
CA GLN A 276 -2.81 -3.11 -7.97
C GLN A 276 -3.16 -2.19 -9.15
N ALA A 277 -3.14 -2.72 -10.37
CA ALA A 277 -3.53 -1.97 -11.56
C ALA A 277 -5.00 -1.53 -11.48
N ARG A 278 -5.88 -2.37 -10.93
CA ARG A 278 -7.29 -2.03 -10.71
C ARG A 278 -7.46 -0.84 -9.77
N ILE A 279 -6.77 -0.83 -8.62
CA ILE A 279 -6.81 0.32 -7.68
C ILE A 279 -6.30 1.58 -8.37
N LEU A 280 -5.12 1.52 -9.00
CA LEU A 280 -4.50 2.68 -9.65
C LEU A 280 -5.33 3.21 -10.82
N ARG A 281 -6.00 2.33 -11.57
CA ARG A 281 -6.92 2.72 -12.64
C ARG A 281 -8.11 3.50 -12.08
N LEU A 282 -8.74 3.02 -10.99
CA LEU A 282 -9.83 3.74 -10.32
C LEU A 282 -9.39 5.12 -9.83
N VAL A 283 -8.15 5.24 -9.32
CA VAL A 283 -7.58 6.55 -8.98
C VAL A 283 -7.43 7.43 -10.22
N ALA A 284 -6.89 6.87 -11.31
CA ALA A 284 -6.59 7.62 -12.52
C ALA A 284 -7.86 8.11 -13.26
N SER A 285 -8.93 7.32 -13.22
CA SER A 285 -10.23 7.67 -13.86
C SER A 285 -11.12 8.54 -12.98
N GLY A 286 -10.76 8.76 -11.70
CA GLY A 286 -11.62 9.51 -10.77
C GLY A 286 -12.73 8.68 -10.12
N ASP A 287 -12.69 7.35 -10.27
CA ASP A 287 -13.74 6.41 -9.85
C ASP A 287 -13.41 5.70 -8.52
N LEU A 288 -12.27 5.99 -7.89
CA LEU A 288 -11.99 5.45 -6.56
C LEU A 288 -12.87 6.16 -5.54
N VAL A 289 -13.97 5.55 -5.15
CA VAL A 289 -14.97 6.07 -4.20
C VAL A 289 -15.70 7.31 -4.74
N SER A 290 -14.98 8.40 -4.99
CA SER A 290 -15.49 9.66 -5.56
C SER A 290 -14.36 10.40 -6.30
N PRO A 291 -14.67 11.43 -7.11
CA PRO A 291 -13.64 12.27 -7.73
C PRO A 291 -12.72 12.93 -6.72
N GLU A 292 -13.23 13.39 -5.57
CA GLU A 292 -12.44 14.02 -4.50
C GLU A 292 -11.53 13.01 -3.82
N ALA A 293 -12.02 11.80 -3.52
CA ALA A 293 -11.23 10.71 -2.97
C ALA A 293 -10.10 10.30 -3.92
N SER A 294 -10.40 10.20 -5.21
CA SER A 294 -9.41 9.90 -6.26
C SER A 294 -8.34 11.00 -6.35
N GLN A 295 -8.72 12.27 -6.23
CA GLN A 295 -7.76 13.40 -6.21
C GLN A 295 -6.86 13.35 -4.98
N ALA A 296 -7.40 13.03 -3.80
CA ALA A 296 -6.61 12.88 -2.57
C ALA A 296 -5.61 11.71 -2.71
N ALA A 297 -6.06 10.55 -3.18
CA ALA A 297 -5.18 9.40 -3.46
C ALA A 297 -4.08 9.75 -4.45
N LEU A 298 -4.44 10.43 -5.54
CA LEU A 298 -3.50 10.86 -6.57
C LEU A 298 -2.46 11.85 -6.04
N ALA A 299 -2.87 12.78 -5.17
CA ALA A 299 -1.96 13.73 -4.52
C ALA A 299 -0.91 12.99 -3.68
N TRP A 300 -1.33 12.04 -2.83
CA TRP A 300 -0.41 11.25 -2.00
C TRP A 300 0.53 10.37 -2.83
N LEU A 301 0.03 9.76 -3.92
CA LEU A 301 0.85 8.93 -4.82
C LEU A 301 1.90 9.73 -5.58
N LYS A 302 1.65 11.01 -5.88
CA LYS A 302 2.63 11.91 -6.53
C LYS A 302 3.78 12.30 -5.61
N GLU A 303 3.59 12.23 -4.30
CA GLU A 303 4.61 12.55 -3.30
C GLU A 303 5.51 11.35 -2.95
N GLN A 304 5.45 10.24 -3.71
CA GLN A 304 6.31 9.08 -3.47
C GLN A 304 7.79 9.46 -3.56
N GLU A 305 8.53 9.19 -2.46
CA GLU A 305 9.94 9.55 -2.35
C GLU A 305 10.89 8.52 -2.98
N ASP A 306 10.46 7.25 -3.10
CA ASP A 306 11.25 6.17 -3.71
C ASP A 306 11.01 6.14 -5.22
N SER A 307 11.92 6.72 -5.98
CA SER A 307 11.83 6.88 -7.44
C SER A 307 12.67 5.88 -8.24
N GLU A 308 13.12 4.78 -7.63
CA GLU A 308 14.08 3.84 -8.26
C GLU A 308 13.42 2.80 -9.17
N GLY A 309 12.24 2.78 -9.50
CA GLY A 309 11.58 1.78 -10.34
C GLY A 309 11.11 2.35 -11.66
N ILE A 310 9.79 2.40 -11.82
CA ILE A 310 9.11 2.89 -13.03
C ILE A 310 9.52 4.33 -13.34
N ALA A 311 9.66 5.19 -12.33
CA ALA A 311 10.02 6.59 -12.50
C ALA A 311 11.39 6.80 -13.19
N GLN A 312 12.35 5.88 -13.05
CA GLN A 312 13.64 5.91 -13.73
C GLN A 312 13.53 5.61 -15.24
N GLY A 313 12.48 4.94 -15.66
CA GLY A 313 12.27 4.57 -17.07
C GLY A 313 11.71 5.68 -17.94
N VAL A 314 11.11 6.73 -17.36
CA VAL A 314 10.47 7.83 -18.10
C VAL A 314 11.37 9.08 -18.14
N PRO A 315 11.17 10.03 -19.07
CA PRO A 315 11.94 11.27 -19.12
C PRO A 315 11.82 12.09 -17.84
N SER A 316 12.90 12.79 -17.48
CA SER A 316 12.90 13.71 -16.35
C SER A 316 11.79 14.77 -16.48
N GLY A 317 11.08 15.01 -15.37
CA GLY A 317 9.94 15.93 -15.33
C GLY A 317 8.60 15.29 -15.69
N THR A 318 8.57 14.00 -16.07
CA THR A 318 7.31 13.26 -16.20
C THR A 318 6.67 13.09 -14.82
N VAL A 319 5.38 13.41 -14.71
CA VAL A 319 4.61 13.15 -13.48
C VAL A 319 4.33 11.66 -13.38
N VAL A 320 4.78 11.06 -12.28
CA VAL A 320 4.55 9.66 -11.94
C VAL A 320 3.91 9.62 -10.56
N ALA A 321 2.68 9.12 -10.48
CA ALA A 321 1.99 8.91 -9.22
C ALA A 321 2.04 7.42 -8.90
N HIS A 322 2.79 7.01 -7.86
CA HIS A 322 3.11 5.61 -7.69
C HIS A 322 3.24 5.16 -6.23
N LYS A 323 3.25 3.85 -6.04
CA LYS A 323 3.55 3.19 -4.78
C LYS A 323 4.53 2.06 -5.01
N THR A 324 5.55 2.01 -4.14
CA THR A 324 6.56 0.96 -4.15
C THR A 324 6.38 -0.03 -3.00
N GLY A 325 6.96 -1.22 -3.14
CA GLY A 325 6.98 -2.25 -2.11
C GLY A 325 8.28 -3.03 -2.10
N THR A 326 8.91 -3.19 -0.92
CA THR A 326 10.20 -3.89 -0.77
C THR A 326 10.16 -4.82 0.43
N LEU A 327 10.57 -6.07 0.21
CA LEU A 327 10.94 -7.08 1.21
C LEU A 327 12.18 -7.80 0.69
N ASP A 328 12.73 -8.71 1.51
CA ASP A 328 13.83 -9.55 1.03
C ASP A 328 13.44 -10.31 -0.25
N SER A 329 14.22 -10.08 -1.32
CA SER A 329 14.02 -10.64 -2.66
C SER A 329 12.65 -10.31 -3.29
N VAL A 330 11.99 -9.23 -2.85
CA VAL A 330 10.71 -8.74 -3.38
C VAL A 330 10.80 -7.24 -3.61
N ARG A 331 10.57 -6.81 -4.84
CA ARG A 331 10.52 -5.41 -5.23
C ARG A 331 9.36 -5.18 -6.17
N HIS A 332 8.52 -4.19 -5.86
CA HIS A 332 7.32 -3.84 -6.63
C HIS A 332 7.26 -2.35 -6.87
N ASP A 333 6.65 -1.97 -7.99
CA ASP A 333 6.27 -0.60 -8.27
C ASP A 333 4.98 -0.59 -9.11
N GLY A 334 4.01 0.20 -8.70
CA GLY A 334 2.77 0.42 -9.43
C GLY A 334 2.52 1.91 -9.60
N ALA A 335 2.35 2.37 -10.84
CA ALA A 335 2.35 3.77 -11.20
C ALA A 335 1.22 4.16 -12.15
N ILE A 336 0.73 5.39 -11.98
CA ILE A 336 0.01 6.15 -13.01
C ILE A 336 1.04 7.09 -13.63
N VAL A 337 1.33 6.93 -14.91
CA VAL A 337 2.33 7.71 -15.64
C VAL A 337 1.63 8.71 -16.57
N TYR A 338 1.92 9.99 -16.38
CA TYR A 338 1.32 11.08 -17.15
C TYR A 338 2.22 11.48 -18.33
N GLY A 339 2.11 10.71 -19.42
CA GLY A 339 2.75 11.00 -20.70
C GLY A 339 1.79 11.72 -21.67
N LYS A 340 2.07 11.62 -22.96
CA LYS A 340 1.15 12.07 -24.02
C LYS A 340 -0.19 11.35 -23.95
N ARG A 341 -0.16 10.08 -23.60
CA ARG A 341 -1.31 9.26 -23.23
C ARG A 341 -1.03 8.70 -21.83
N PRO A 342 -1.82 9.08 -20.82
CA PRO A 342 -1.66 8.52 -19.48
C PRO A 342 -1.95 7.02 -19.45
N TYR A 343 -1.17 6.29 -18.64
CA TYR A 343 -1.36 4.85 -18.45
C TYR A 343 -1.04 4.43 -17.04
N VAL A 344 -1.61 3.29 -16.63
CA VAL A 344 -1.21 2.55 -15.45
C VAL A 344 -0.19 1.48 -15.84
N LEU A 345 0.90 1.39 -15.11
CA LEU A 345 1.91 0.35 -15.23
C LEU A 345 2.19 -0.22 -13.84
N VAL A 346 2.04 -1.52 -13.69
CA VAL A 346 2.40 -2.24 -12.47
C VAL A 346 3.44 -3.29 -12.81
N ILE A 347 4.54 -3.31 -12.07
CA ILE A 347 5.60 -4.30 -12.20
C ILE A 347 5.88 -4.87 -10.83
N MET A 348 5.66 -6.17 -10.68
CA MET A 348 5.91 -6.89 -9.43
C MET A 348 7.00 -7.93 -9.68
N THR A 349 7.92 -8.07 -8.72
CA THR A 349 9.03 -9.02 -8.86
C THR A 349 9.27 -9.79 -7.57
N HIS A 350 9.72 -11.03 -7.70
CA HIS A 350 10.28 -11.80 -6.59
C HIS A 350 11.47 -12.65 -7.06
N GLY A 351 12.29 -13.08 -6.10
CA GLY A 351 13.43 -13.95 -6.39
C GLY A 351 14.65 -13.26 -7.00
N MET A 352 14.71 -11.91 -6.98
CA MET A 352 15.85 -11.14 -7.46
C MET A 352 16.27 -10.06 -6.48
N SER A 353 17.49 -9.54 -6.61
CA SER A 353 17.94 -8.40 -5.80
C SER A 353 17.24 -7.10 -6.20
N ASP A 354 17.13 -6.15 -5.25
CA ASP A 354 16.50 -4.85 -5.49
C ASP A 354 17.11 -4.11 -6.69
N GLY A 355 18.43 -4.10 -6.82
CA GLY A 355 19.13 -3.45 -7.94
C GLY A 355 18.81 -4.10 -9.30
N ALA A 356 18.66 -5.43 -9.35
CA ALA A 356 18.26 -6.14 -10.57
C ALA A 356 16.80 -5.83 -10.91
N ALA A 357 15.93 -5.84 -9.90
CA ALA A 357 14.51 -5.51 -10.06
C ALA A 357 14.30 -4.06 -10.53
N ASN A 358 14.95 -3.09 -9.87
CA ASN A 358 14.88 -1.68 -10.26
C ASN A 358 15.37 -1.45 -11.70
N SER A 359 16.48 -2.10 -12.08
CA SER A 359 17.00 -2.03 -13.46
C SER A 359 16.03 -2.63 -14.48
N LEU A 360 15.36 -3.74 -14.14
CA LEU A 360 14.34 -4.35 -14.99
C LEU A 360 13.11 -3.42 -15.12
N MET A 361 12.61 -2.90 -14.00
CA MET A 361 11.47 -1.97 -13.98
C MET A 361 11.73 -0.73 -14.82
N ALA A 362 12.90 -0.12 -14.69
CA ALA A 362 13.28 1.04 -15.48
C ALA A 362 13.33 0.72 -16.99
N ARG A 363 13.85 -0.45 -17.39
CA ARG A 363 13.86 -0.88 -18.80
C ARG A 363 12.46 -1.15 -19.33
N VAL A 364 11.61 -1.85 -18.58
CA VAL A 364 10.21 -2.10 -18.95
C VAL A 364 9.47 -0.78 -19.08
N SER A 365 9.59 0.11 -18.10
CA SER A 365 8.97 1.43 -18.11
C SER A 365 9.41 2.26 -19.31
N ARG A 366 10.72 2.27 -19.64
CA ARG A 366 11.23 2.94 -20.83
C ARG A 366 10.62 2.37 -22.11
N THR A 367 10.56 1.04 -22.21
CA THR A 367 9.99 0.36 -23.38
C THR A 367 8.51 0.70 -23.56
N VAL A 368 7.74 0.73 -22.47
CA VAL A 368 6.33 1.14 -22.51
C VAL A 368 6.22 2.61 -22.94
N TRP A 369 7.02 3.51 -22.33
CA TRP A 369 7.03 4.94 -22.67
C TRP A 369 7.33 5.19 -24.16
N ASP A 370 8.33 4.53 -24.71
CA ASP A 370 8.76 4.72 -26.10
C ASP A 370 7.74 4.16 -27.11
N ALA A 371 6.87 3.23 -26.67
CA ALA A 371 5.85 2.59 -27.51
C ALA A 371 4.46 3.25 -27.40
N THR A 372 4.24 4.19 -26.43
CA THR A 372 2.97 4.89 -26.19
C THR A 372 2.99 6.34 -26.62
#